data_2741c3adfa6a576628d5e0cc214d1774
#
_entry.id   2741c3adfa6a576628d5e0cc214d1774
#
_cell.length_a   1.000
_cell.length_b   1.000
_cell.length_c   1.000
_cell.angle_alpha   90.00
_cell.angle_beta   90.00
_cell.angle_gamma   90.00
#
_symmetry.space_group_name_H-M   'P 1'
#
loop_
_entity.id
_entity.type
_entity.pdbx_description
1 polymer ?
#
loop_
_entity_poly.entity_id
_entity_poly.type
_entity_poly.pdbx_seq_one_letter_code
_entity_poly.pdbx_strand_id
1 'polypeptide(L)'
;MSPMKKRLCFLTFCIMVLTSVSYASTTGKISGRITDIESGEALVGVNIIVTDMGIGAASDLSGYYSILNVRPGKHRIQASIIGYTGAVMENIEVVIGLTSNIDIQLSPEVLGMQSITVIVERPIVRRDLSGSQLNVNSESIEQLPISSVASILGVQAGVENMEVRGGSIYQTAVMMDGFLLSDSRSNAPVTTISLSSVEEIQVQSGGFNAEYGNIRSGIVNVITAEGSADHYKGSLYYQVSPAAPKHYGISPYDKSSYFLRPYLDDTVAWSGTDNGSWDEYTRRQYATFAGWNERNNPLAGMTSTAAQQQWIWEHRRSGDITKPDHTLDMGFGGPIPGLSSLRFFISFREEKEMFVIPLSRDGYSSNSTRLKLNYEISPHQKLVANLLYAEEHSVNEANWTTVPEGNLLRGSYNVANLATDAVLFTPGYFSPYSIYRGRVDLSYNHMLSSDSYFEIIAQYGRT
;
A
#
# COMPACT_ATOMS: atom_id res chain seq x y z
N MET A 1 -36.64 -28.40 -8.17
CA MET A 1 -36.74 -26.97 -8.50
C MET A 1 -37.01 -26.85 -10.00
N SER A 2 -38.10 -26.20 -10.38
CA SER A 2 -38.48 -26.09 -11.79
C SER A 2 -37.46 -25.27 -12.58
N PRO A 3 -37.27 -25.51 -13.89
CA PRO A 3 -36.31 -24.80 -14.72
C PRO A 3 -36.50 -23.28 -14.70
N MET A 4 -37.73 -22.82 -14.44
CA MET A 4 -38.05 -21.40 -14.29
C MET A 4 -37.47 -20.79 -13.00
N LYS A 5 -37.46 -21.54 -11.89
CA LYS A 5 -36.80 -21.08 -10.62
C LYS A 5 -35.30 -21.01 -10.75
N LYS A 6 -34.64 -21.90 -11.50
CA LYS A 6 -33.19 -21.84 -11.78
C LYS A 6 -32.83 -20.63 -12.65
N ARG A 7 -33.65 -20.31 -13.65
CA ARG A 7 -33.46 -19.11 -14.49
C ARG A 7 -33.68 -17.81 -13.71
N LEU A 8 -34.68 -17.79 -12.83
CA LEU A 8 -34.95 -16.63 -11.96
C LEU A 8 -33.83 -16.43 -10.94
N CYS A 9 -33.32 -17.50 -10.31
CA CYS A 9 -32.16 -17.43 -9.42
C CYS A 9 -30.88 -16.97 -10.15
N PHE A 10 -30.68 -17.42 -11.39
CA PHE A 10 -29.52 -16.99 -12.19
C PHE A 10 -29.68 -15.52 -12.60
N LEU A 11 -30.87 -15.07 -12.97
CA LEU A 11 -31.15 -13.67 -13.30
C LEU A 11 -30.99 -12.76 -12.07
N THR A 12 -31.47 -13.20 -10.89
CA THR A 12 -31.33 -12.47 -9.63
C THR A 12 -29.85 -12.42 -9.18
N PHE A 13 -29.11 -13.50 -9.40
CA PHE A 13 -27.68 -13.53 -9.15
C PHE A 13 -26.90 -12.59 -10.08
N CYS A 14 -27.24 -12.57 -11.39
CA CYS A 14 -26.65 -11.62 -12.34
C CYS A 14 -27.01 -10.16 -12.01
N ILE A 15 -28.23 -9.88 -11.56
CA ILE A 15 -28.64 -8.53 -11.12
C ILE A 15 -27.93 -8.15 -9.81
N MET A 16 -27.73 -9.09 -8.89
CA MET A 16 -27.02 -8.85 -7.62
C MET A 16 -25.50 -8.60 -7.83
N VAL A 17 -24.90 -9.19 -8.87
CA VAL A 17 -23.52 -8.94 -9.28
C VAL A 17 -23.36 -7.55 -9.92
N LEU A 18 -24.44 -7.00 -10.50
CA LEU A 18 -24.42 -5.68 -11.16
C LEU A 18 -24.56 -4.49 -10.19
N THR A 19 -24.84 -4.71 -8.89
CA THR A 19 -25.10 -3.63 -7.93
C THR A 19 -23.89 -3.15 -7.12
N SER A 20 -22.67 -3.68 -7.37
CA SER A 20 -21.44 -3.24 -6.69
C SER A 20 -20.37 -2.80 -7.69
N VAL A 21 -20.72 -1.87 -8.57
CA VAL A 21 -19.73 -1.28 -9.50
C VAL A 21 -19.11 -0.06 -8.85
N SER A 22 -17.98 -0.24 -8.20
CA SER A 22 -17.12 0.86 -7.78
C SER A 22 -16.17 1.18 -8.94
N TYR A 23 -16.28 2.37 -9.51
CA TYR A 23 -15.43 2.84 -10.60
C TYR A 23 -14.27 3.64 -10.01
N ALA A 24 -13.09 3.05 -9.95
CA ALA A 24 -11.87 3.81 -9.75
C ALA A 24 -11.04 3.73 -11.02
N SER A 25 -10.86 4.85 -11.72
CA SER A 25 -10.01 4.92 -12.91
C SER A 25 -8.58 4.58 -12.53
N THR A 26 -7.91 3.75 -13.32
CA THR A 26 -6.47 3.40 -13.18
C THR A 26 -5.62 4.09 -14.23
N THR A 27 -6.23 4.90 -15.10
CA THR A 27 -5.59 5.55 -16.24
C THR A 27 -5.91 7.05 -16.26
N GLY A 28 -5.11 7.80 -16.99
CA GLY A 28 -5.38 9.20 -17.30
C GLY A 28 -5.82 9.38 -18.76
N LYS A 29 -5.99 10.64 -19.13
CA LYS A 29 -6.40 11.09 -20.45
C LYS A 29 -5.45 12.16 -20.96
N ILE A 30 -5.12 12.14 -22.25
CA ILE A 30 -4.49 13.26 -22.95
C ILE A 30 -5.52 13.85 -23.91
N SER A 31 -5.72 15.16 -23.87
CA SER A 31 -6.58 15.87 -24.83
C SER A 31 -5.96 17.21 -25.19
N GLY A 32 -6.44 17.82 -26.25
CA GLY A 32 -6.00 19.14 -26.68
C GLY A 32 -6.54 19.51 -28.03
N ARG A 33 -6.09 20.63 -28.54
CA ARG A 33 -6.46 21.14 -29.86
C ARG A 33 -5.24 21.28 -30.75
N ILE A 34 -5.40 20.94 -32.03
CA ILE A 34 -4.34 21.06 -33.02
C ILE A 34 -4.70 22.15 -34.00
N THR A 35 -3.78 23.07 -34.19
CA THR A 35 -3.96 24.25 -35.07
C THR A 35 -2.75 24.44 -35.98
N ASP A 36 -2.98 25.05 -37.10
CA ASP A 36 -1.92 25.59 -37.94
C ASP A 36 -1.27 26.82 -37.29
N ILE A 37 0.06 26.84 -37.23
CA ILE A 37 0.81 27.91 -36.55
C ILE A 37 0.69 29.28 -37.24
N GLU A 38 0.47 29.32 -38.57
CA GLU A 38 0.43 30.54 -39.34
C GLU A 38 -0.98 31.13 -39.40
N SER A 39 -2.00 30.28 -39.65
CA SER A 39 -3.38 30.70 -39.79
C SER A 39 -4.20 30.66 -38.50
N GLY A 40 -3.80 29.84 -37.52
CA GLY A 40 -4.56 29.54 -36.31
C GLY A 40 -5.79 28.65 -36.57
N GLU A 41 -5.97 28.16 -37.80
CA GLU A 41 -7.09 27.32 -38.16
C GLU A 41 -6.94 25.88 -37.56
N ALA A 42 -8.06 25.24 -37.28
CA ALA A 42 -8.09 23.89 -36.77
C ALA A 42 -7.63 22.90 -37.83
N LEU A 43 -6.73 21.99 -37.45
CA LEU A 43 -6.25 20.91 -38.31
C LEU A 43 -7.03 19.63 -38.06
N VAL A 44 -7.73 19.17 -39.11
CA VAL A 44 -8.60 17.98 -39.07
C VAL A 44 -7.84 16.73 -39.49
N GLY A 45 -8.05 15.63 -38.82
CA GLY A 45 -7.47 14.33 -39.22
C GLY A 45 -5.98 14.20 -38.93
N VAL A 46 -5.42 15.04 -38.08
CA VAL A 46 -4.05 14.83 -37.57
C VAL A 46 -3.99 13.55 -36.78
N ASN A 47 -3.03 12.69 -37.07
CA ASN A 47 -2.79 11.46 -36.33
C ASN A 47 -1.89 11.75 -35.13
N ILE A 48 -2.39 11.49 -33.92
CA ILE A 48 -1.67 11.69 -32.66
C ILE A 48 -1.45 10.33 -32.02
N ILE A 49 -0.20 9.97 -31.73
CA ILE A 49 0.19 8.67 -31.19
C ILE A 49 1.02 8.87 -29.92
N VAL A 50 0.67 8.15 -28.85
CA VAL A 50 1.53 7.94 -27.67
C VAL A 50 2.54 6.87 -28.03
N THR A 51 3.79 7.27 -28.29
CA THR A 51 4.78 6.42 -29.00
C THR A 51 5.21 5.20 -28.19
N ASP A 52 5.24 5.29 -26.87
CA ASP A 52 5.60 4.22 -25.94
C ASP A 52 4.46 3.23 -25.63
N MET A 53 3.23 3.59 -26.04
CA MET A 53 2.06 2.74 -25.84
C MET A 53 1.42 2.26 -27.15
N GLY A 54 1.73 2.90 -28.27
CA GLY A 54 1.12 2.58 -29.56
C GLY A 54 -0.39 2.89 -29.67
N ILE A 55 -0.93 3.66 -28.72
CA ILE A 55 -2.32 4.13 -28.76
C ILE A 55 -2.39 5.57 -29.27
N GLY A 56 -3.49 5.96 -29.86
CA GLY A 56 -3.63 7.30 -30.42
C GLY A 56 -5.06 7.68 -30.77
N ALA A 57 -5.20 8.89 -31.31
CA ALA A 57 -6.47 9.43 -31.80
C ALA A 57 -6.20 10.29 -33.01
N ALA A 58 -7.26 10.59 -33.79
CA ALA A 58 -7.23 11.60 -34.83
C ALA A 58 -7.97 12.87 -34.37
N SER A 59 -7.52 14.05 -34.79
CA SER A 59 -8.23 15.29 -34.50
C SER A 59 -9.56 15.38 -35.26
N ASP A 60 -10.59 15.91 -34.60
CA ASP A 60 -11.93 16.12 -35.15
C ASP A 60 -12.01 17.36 -36.07
N LEU A 61 -13.23 17.68 -36.55
CA LEU A 61 -13.50 18.81 -37.41
C LEU A 61 -13.17 20.21 -36.79
N SER A 62 -13.06 20.27 -35.46
CA SER A 62 -12.71 21.46 -34.70
C SER A 62 -11.25 21.44 -34.23
N GLY A 63 -10.47 20.43 -34.70
CA GLY A 63 -9.08 20.22 -34.33
C GLY A 63 -8.86 19.58 -32.96
N TYR A 64 -9.92 19.23 -32.22
CA TYR A 64 -9.78 18.56 -30.91
C TYR A 64 -9.44 17.10 -31.05
N TYR A 65 -8.64 16.62 -30.12
CA TYR A 65 -8.32 15.19 -29.97
C TYR A 65 -8.39 14.72 -28.52
N SER A 66 -8.58 13.45 -28.33
CA SER A 66 -8.68 12.84 -27.00
C SER A 66 -8.15 11.42 -27.04
N ILE A 67 -7.13 11.13 -26.23
CA ILE A 67 -6.53 9.81 -26.06
C ILE A 67 -6.89 9.34 -24.65
N LEU A 68 -7.71 8.31 -24.56
CA LEU A 68 -8.16 7.69 -23.31
C LEU A 68 -7.23 6.53 -22.93
N ASN A 69 -7.35 6.06 -21.68
CA ASN A 69 -6.61 4.91 -21.18
C ASN A 69 -5.09 5.03 -21.24
N VAL A 70 -4.57 6.24 -21.11
CA VAL A 70 -3.14 6.49 -21.04
C VAL A 70 -2.66 6.11 -19.63
N ARG A 71 -1.60 5.31 -19.53
CA ARG A 71 -0.99 4.96 -18.23
C ARG A 71 -0.48 6.21 -17.52
N PRO A 72 -0.44 6.22 -16.19
CA PRO A 72 0.24 7.29 -15.47
C PRO A 72 1.75 7.25 -15.75
N GLY A 73 2.38 8.41 -15.66
CA GLY A 73 3.80 8.56 -15.91
C GLY A 73 4.12 9.60 -16.99
N LYS A 74 5.38 9.64 -17.42
CA LYS A 74 5.87 10.54 -18.46
C LYS A 74 5.79 9.85 -19.83
N HIS A 75 5.13 10.48 -20.76
CA HIS A 75 4.90 9.98 -22.10
C HIS A 75 5.45 10.92 -23.18
N ARG A 76 5.64 10.35 -24.38
CA ARG A 76 5.96 11.06 -25.60
C ARG A 76 4.81 10.88 -26.58
N ILE A 77 4.30 11.99 -27.13
CA ILE A 77 3.32 11.96 -28.21
C ILE A 77 3.93 12.49 -29.50
N GLN A 78 3.48 11.95 -30.61
CA GLN A 78 3.83 12.38 -31.94
C GLN A 78 2.55 12.76 -32.69
N ALA A 79 2.51 13.98 -33.24
CA ALA A 79 1.45 14.45 -34.10
C ALA A 79 1.95 14.54 -35.55
N SER A 80 1.17 14.00 -36.49
CA SER A 80 1.53 14.00 -37.92
C SER A 80 0.32 14.08 -38.84
N ILE A 81 0.45 14.82 -39.91
CA ILE A 81 -0.52 14.95 -41.01
C ILE A 81 0.23 15.27 -42.31
N ILE A 82 -0.30 14.86 -43.44
CA ILE A 82 0.30 15.15 -44.76
C ILE A 82 0.27 16.65 -45.03
N GLY A 83 1.41 17.19 -45.48
CA GLY A 83 1.57 18.62 -45.78
C GLY A 83 2.02 19.49 -44.60
N TYR A 84 2.29 18.89 -43.44
CA TYR A 84 2.79 19.56 -42.23
C TYR A 84 4.03 18.88 -41.69
N THR A 85 4.90 19.69 -41.09
CA THR A 85 6.04 19.14 -40.31
C THR A 85 5.53 18.48 -39.05
N GLY A 86 5.90 17.21 -38.83
CA GLY A 86 5.50 16.47 -37.64
C GLY A 86 6.04 17.09 -36.34
N ALA A 87 5.27 17.06 -35.27
CA ALA A 87 5.67 17.53 -33.96
C ALA A 87 5.77 16.36 -32.96
N VAL A 88 6.82 16.38 -32.14
CA VAL A 88 7.02 15.44 -31.04
C VAL A 88 7.01 16.22 -29.72
N MET A 89 6.11 15.85 -28.82
CA MET A 89 6.00 16.42 -27.47
C MET A 89 6.55 15.42 -26.48
N GLU A 90 7.53 15.82 -25.68
CA GLU A 90 8.20 14.97 -24.67
C GLU A 90 7.83 15.41 -23.26
N ASN A 91 8.00 14.47 -22.29
CA ASN A 91 7.74 14.71 -20.87
C ASN A 91 6.30 15.04 -20.51
N ILE A 92 5.33 14.52 -21.27
CA ILE A 92 3.92 14.70 -20.96
C ILE A 92 3.59 13.85 -19.74
N GLU A 93 3.36 14.50 -18.61
CA GLU A 93 2.96 13.81 -17.38
C GLU A 93 1.47 13.51 -17.42
N VAL A 94 1.14 12.23 -17.37
CA VAL A 94 -0.22 11.71 -17.26
C VAL A 94 -0.47 11.21 -15.87
N VAL A 95 -1.56 11.67 -15.28
CA VAL A 95 -1.97 11.37 -13.91
C VAL A 95 -3.33 10.69 -13.95
N ILE A 96 -3.53 9.72 -13.06
CA ILE A 96 -4.76 8.95 -12.99
C ILE A 96 -5.98 9.84 -12.74
N GLY A 97 -7.05 9.54 -13.46
CA GLY A 97 -8.33 10.25 -13.34
C GLY A 97 -8.29 11.69 -13.81
N LEU A 98 -7.15 12.18 -14.32
CA LEU A 98 -6.98 13.54 -14.80
C LEU A 98 -6.77 13.60 -16.30
N THR A 99 -7.01 14.80 -16.86
CA THR A 99 -6.76 15.11 -18.26
C THR A 99 -5.51 15.96 -18.37
N SER A 100 -4.48 15.48 -19.08
CA SER A 100 -3.34 16.28 -19.50
C SER A 100 -3.73 17.03 -20.77
N ASN A 101 -3.89 18.35 -20.68
CA ASN A 101 -4.28 19.18 -21.82
C ASN A 101 -3.05 19.66 -22.58
N ILE A 102 -2.87 19.21 -23.82
CA ILE A 102 -1.71 19.47 -24.67
C ILE A 102 -2.19 20.02 -26.02
N ASP A 103 -2.13 21.31 -26.17
CA ASP A 103 -2.40 21.97 -27.45
C ASP A 103 -1.15 21.93 -28.34
N ILE A 104 -1.33 21.61 -29.63
CA ILE A 104 -0.23 21.40 -30.58
C ILE A 104 -0.43 22.35 -31.75
N GLN A 105 0.64 23.03 -32.14
CA GLN A 105 0.68 23.85 -33.36
C GLN A 105 1.61 23.17 -34.36
N LEU A 106 1.13 22.93 -35.58
CA LEU A 106 1.91 22.38 -36.68
C LEU A 106 2.22 23.45 -37.73
N SER A 107 3.45 23.41 -38.26
CA SER A 107 3.88 24.26 -39.35
C SER A 107 3.63 23.57 -40.70
N PRO A 108 3.21 24.27 -41.74
CA PRO A 108 3.21 23.74 -43.09
C PRO A 108 4.60 23.14 -43.46
N GLU A 109 4.61 22.06 -44.21
CA GLU A 109 5.86 21.38 -44.58
C GLU A 109 6.66 22.24 -45.55
N VAL A 110 7.85 22.67 -45.11
CA VAL A 110 8.85 23.29 -45.94
C VAL A 110 9.87 22.24 -46.31
N LEU A 111 10.14 22.02 -47.59
CA LEU A 111 11.07 21.00 -48.11
C LEU A 111 12.39 20.98 -47.29
N GLY A 112 12.63 19.86 -46.59
CA GLY A 112 13.88 19.63 -45.86
C GLY A 112 13.84 19.81 -44.33
N MET A 113 12.71 20.14 -43.74
CA MET A 113 12.58 20.21 -42.26
C MET A 113 12.32 18.84 -41.64
N GLN A 114 13.09 18.51 -40.59
CA GLN A 114 12.83 17.38 -39.70
C GLN A 114 11.73 17.75 -38.69
N SER A 115 11.12 16.72 -38.08
CA SER A 115 10.11 16.93 -37.04
C SER A 115 10.64 17.80 -35.89
N ILE A 116 9.80 18.70 -35.40
CA ILE A 116 10.13 19.62 -34.30
C ILE A 116 9.87 18.90 -32.98
N THR A 117 10.89 18.83 -32.11
CA THR A 117 10.73 18.32 -30.76
C THR A 117 10.45 19.45 -29.78
N VAL A 118 9.36 19.39 -29.05
CA VAL A 118 8.98 20.34 -28.01
C VAL A 118 8.98 19.62 -26.65
N ILE A 119 9.71 20.19 -25.69
CA ILE A 119 9.70 19.70 -24.31
C ILE A 119 8.58 20.45 -23.58
N VAL A 120 7.62 19.70 -23.05
CA VAL A 120 6.48 20.27 -22.30
C VAL A 120 6.91 20.53 -20.86
N GLU A 121 6.83 21.80 -20.44
CA GLU A 121 7.02 22.17 -19.03
C GLU A 121 5.73 21.93 -18.25
N ARG A 122 5.88 21.48 -17.00
CA ARG A 122 4.75 21.17 -16.12
C ARG A 122 3.94 22.42 -15.79
N PRO A 123 2.62 22.47 -16.05
CA PRO A 123 1.80 23.58 -15.63
C PRO A 123 1.72 23.65 -14.10
N ILE A 124 1.99 24.82 -13.52
CA ILE A 124 2.01 25.05 -12.06
C ILE A 124 0.60 24.92 -11.45
N VAL A 125 -0.45 25.16 -12.24
CA VAL A 125 -1.85 25.12 -11.77
C VAL A 125 -2.63 24.09 -12.57
N ARG A 126 -3.16 23.08 -11.84
CA ARG A 126 -4.08 22.08 -12.40
C ARG A 126 -5.52 22.56 -12.21
N ARG A 127 -6.24 22.81 -13.31
CA ARG A 127 -7.60 23.41 -13.29
C ARG A 127 -8.71 22.38 -13.12
N ASP A 128 -8.42 21.10 -13.31
CA ASP A 128 -9.34 19.96 -13.31
C ASP A 128 -9.47 19.26 -11.95
N LEU A 129 -8.75 19.75 -10.93
CA LEU A 129 -8.86 19.24 -9.57
C LEU A 129 -9.91 20.01 -8.78
N SER A 130 -11.01 19.33 -8.41
CA SER A 130 -12.03 19.86 -7.49
C SER A 130 -11.62 19.75 -6.01
N GLY A 131 -10.54 19.04 -5.69
CA GLY A 131 -10.08 18.75 -4.34
C GLY A 131 -8.56 18.85 -4.18
N SER A 132 -8.11 18.65 -2.95
CA SER A 132 -6.67 18.61 -2.62
C SER A 132 -6.13 17.22 -2.95
N GLN A 133 -5.34 17.12 -3.99
CA GLN A 133 -4.70 15.90 -4.44
C GLN A 133 -3.20 16.08 -4.55
N LEU A 134 -2.46 15.07 -4.06
CA LEU A 134 -1.03 14.98 -4.20
C LEU A 134 -0.67 13.67 -4.91
N ASN A 135 0.28 13.76 -5.80
CA ASN A 135 0.79 12.61 -6.53
C ASN A 135 2.29 12.48 -6.31
N VAL A 136 2.73 11.27 -5.97
CA VAL A 136 4.14 10.92 -5.78
C VAL A 136 4.45 9.79 -6.77
N ASN A 137 5.32 10.05 -7.73
CA ASN A 137 5.73 9.08 -8.74
C ASN A 137 6.92 8.24 -8.25
N SER A 138 7.18 7.12 -8.94
CA SER A 138 8.26 6.19 -8.62
C SER A 138 9.64 6.86 -8.59
N GLU A 139 9.91 7.80 -9.49
CA GLU A 139 11.18 8.54 -9.54
C GLU A 139 11.41 9.37 -8.26
N SER A 140 10.36 9.99 -7.73
CA SER A 140 10.41 10.71 -6.45
C SER A 140 10.56 9.77 -5.26
N ILE A 141 9.92 8.59 -5.32
CA ILE A 141 10.01 7.56 -4.27
C ILE A 141 11.43 7.02 -4.16
N GLU A 142 12.10 6.75 -5.28
CA GLU A 142 13.47 6.24 -5.32
C GLU A 142 14.49 7.21 -4.71
N GLN A 143 14.22 8.52 -4.72
CA GLN A 143 15.07 9.55 -4.15
C GLN A 143 14.91 9.72 -2.63
N LEU A 144 13.86 9.14 -2.04
CA LEU A 144 13.58 9.25 -0.62
C LEU A 144 14.17 8.05 0.14
N PRO A 145 14.80 8.24 1.32
CA PRO A 145 15.29 7.15 2.16
C PRO A 145 14.15 6.46 2.91
N ILE A 146 13.17 5.94 2.17
CA ILE A 146 11.91 5.43 2.71
C ILE A 146 11.73 3.97 2.29
N SER A 147 11.28 3.13 3.21
CA SER A 147 11.17 1.69 3.03
C SER A 147 9.72 1.17 2.95
N SER A 148 8.69 2.03 3.09
CA SER A 148 7.29 1.61 3.06
C SER A 148 6.35 2.68 2.51
N VAL A 149 5.20 2.27 1.99
CA VAL A 149 4.12 3.18 1.55
C VAL A 149 3.65 4.07 2.71
N ALA A 150 3.52 3.51 3.91
CA ALA A 150 3.13 4.28 5.10
C ALA A 150 4.12 5.42 5.41
N SER A 151 5.41 5.16 5.27
CA SER A 151 6.45 6.18 5.47
C SER A 151 6.42 7.27 4.40
N ILE A 152 6.10 6.93 3.13
CA ILE A 152 5.89 7.93 2.06
C ILE A 152 4.73 8.85 2.39
N LEU A 153 3.65 8.30 2.90
CA LEU A 153 2.48 9.08 3.29
C LEU A 153 2.78 9.98 4.49
N GLY A 154 3.58 9.51 5.45
CA GLY A 154 3.97 10.26 6.65
C GLY A 154 4.83 11.50 6.37
N VAL A 155 5.50 11.62 5.20
CA VAL A 155 6.21 12.87 4.82
C VAL A 155 5.29 13.89 4.14
N GLN A 156 4.02 13.57 3.94
CA GLN A 156 3.07 14.46 3.29
C GLN A 156 2.39 15.39 4.30
N ALA A 157 2.23 16.66 3.94
CA ALA A 157 1.56 17.63 4.79
C ALA A 157 0.09 17.22 5.06
N GLY A 158 -0.29 17.16 6.34
CA GLY A 158 -1.63 16.76 6.77
C GLY A 158 -1.87 15.26 6.81
N VAL A 159 -0.81 14.46 6.73
CA VAL A 159 -0.89 13.01 6.92
C VAL A 159 0.07 12.60 8.04
N GLU A 160 -0.44 11.94 9.05
CA GLU A 160 0.33 11.38 10.17
C GLU A 160 -0.17 9.95 10.43
N ASN A 161 0.75 8.98 10.49
CA ASN A 161 0.43 7.56 10.75
C ASN A 161 -0.73 6.98 9.90
N MET A 162 -0.80 7.33 8.62
CA MET A 162 -1.93 7.01 7.71
C MET A 162 -3.24 7.75 8.01
N GLU A 163 -3.26 8.62 8.99
CA GLU A 163 -4.39 9.49 9.30
C GLU A 163 -4.32 10.75 8.44
N VAL A 164 -5.33 10.99 7.64
CA VAL A 164 -5.40 12.14 6.75
C VAL A 164 -6.21 13.25 7.42
N ARG A 165 -5.61 14.42 7.59
CA ARG A 165 -6.25 15.61 8.20
C ARG A 165 -6.86 15.35 9.57
N GLY A 166 -6.21 14.51 10.39
CA GLY A 166 -6.68 14.19 11.76
C GLY A 166 -7.88 13.24 11.82
N GLY A 167 -8.27 12.65 10.71
CA GLY A 167 -9.27 11.59 10.70
C GLY A 167 -8.65 10.24 11.05
N SER A 168 -9.43 9.33 11.62
CA SER A 168 -8.95 8.00 11.99
C SER A 168 -8.46 7.22 10.77
N ILE A 169 -7.44 6.37 10.96
CA ILE A 169 -6.91 5.44 9.96
C ILE A 169 -8.02 4.55 9.34
N TYR A 170 -9.04 4.18 10.13
CA TYR A 170 -10.20 3.41 9.66
C TYR A 170 -11.16 4.20 8.75
N GLN A 171 -10.95 5.51 8.61
CA GLN A 171 -11.72 6.41 7.75
C GLN A 171 -10.98 6.78 6.47
N THR A 172 -9.74 6.34 6.33
CA THR A 172 -8.91 6.49 5.13
C THR A 172 -9.03 5.22 4.28
N ALA A 173 -9.39 5.37 3.01
CA ALA A 173 -9.34 4.25 2.08
C ALA A 173 -7.96 4.12 1.48
N VAL A 174 -7.36 2.94 1.60
CA VAL A 174 -6.20 2.56 0.82
C VAL A 174 -6.65 1.68 -0.33
N MET A 175 -6.29 2.07 -1.53
CA MET A 175 -6.63 1.37 -2.77
C MET A 175 -5.35 0.95 -3.49
N MET A 176 -5.42 -0.11 -4.25
CA MET A 176 -4.36 -0.56 -5.13
C MET A 176 -4.95 -0.82 -6.51
N ASP A 177 -4.46 -0.11 -7.53
CA ASP A 177 -4.99 -0.14 -8.90
C ASP A 177 -6.53 0.09 -8.93
N GLY A 178 -7.05 1.00 -8.08
CA GLY A 178 -8.49 1.29 -7.98
C GLY A 178 -9.31 0.31 -7.12
N PHE A 179 -8.71 -0.73 -6.58
CA PHE A 179 -9.38 -1.71 -5.72
C PHE A 179 -9.11 -1.42 -4.24
N LEU A 180 -10.15 -1.41 -3.43
CA LEU A 180 -10.04 -1.19 -2.00
C LEU A 180 -9.18 -2.27 -1.34
N LEU A 181 -8.14 -1.84 -0.62
CA LEU A 181 -7.17 -2.68 0.07
C LEU A 181 -7.32 -2.49 1.59
N SER A 182 -8.36 -3.06 2.15
CA SER A 182 -8.63 -3.03 3.59
C SER A 182 -8.91 -4.43 4.13
N ASP A 183 -8.63 -4.62 5.41
CA ASP A 183 -9.05 -5.82 6.14
C ASP A 183 -10.57 -5.76 6.35
N SER A 184 -11.28 -6.80 5.89
CA SER A 184 -12.75 -6.84 5.93
C SER A 184 -13.35 -6.89 7.35
N ARG A 185 -12.54 -7.21 8.37
CA ARG A 185 -12.98 -7.31 9.76
C ARG A 185 -12.86 -6.00 10.52
N SER A 186 -11.74 -5.28 10.32
CA SER A 186 -11.39 -4.08 11.07
C SER A 186 -11.47 -2.81 10.22
N ASN A 187 -11.63 -2.94 8.89
CA ASN A 187 -11.47 -1.86 7.93
C ASN A 187 -10.08 -1.19 7.97
N ALA A 188 -9.11 -1.83 8.64
CA ALA A 188 -7.75 -1.33 8.67
C ALA A 188 -7.11 -1.44 7.28
N PRO A 189 -6.37 -0.42 6.83
CA PRO A 189 -5.69 -0.46 5.55
C PRO A 189 -4.57 -1.52 5.56
N VAL A 190 -4.45 -2.25 4.46
CA VAL A 190 -3.34 -3.17 4.23
C VAL A 190 -2.21 -2.40 3.58
N THR A 191 -1.07 -2.31 4.25
CA THR A 191 0.07 -1.47 3.83
C THR A 191 1.30 -2.28 3.40
N THR A 192 1.22 -3.60 3.40
CA THR A 192 2.31 -4.50 2.99
C THR A 192 2.44 -4.55 1.45
N ILE A 193 2.72 -3.38 0.85
CA ILE A 193 2.87 -3.21 -0.59
C ILE A 193 4.37 -3.10 -0.90
N SER A 194 4.83 -3.86 -1.90
CA SER A 194 6.19 -3.75 -2.42
C SER A 194 6.41 -2.39 -3.09
N LEU A 195 7.40 -1.62 -2.63
CA LEU A 195 7.72 -0.32 -3.21
C LEU A 195 8.27 -0.44 -4.63
N SER A 196 8.99 -1.52 -4.94
CA SER A 196 9.46 -1.81 -6.30
C SER A 196 8.33 -2.07 -7.29
N SER A 197 7.09 -2.29 -6.80
CA SER A 197 5.90 -2.39 -7.64
C SER A 197 5.11 -1.09 -7.76
N VAL A 198 5.52 -0.01 -7.12
CA VAL A 198 4.77 1.25 -7.14
C VAL A 198 5.21 2.11 -8.32
N GLU A 199 4.26 2.50 -9.15
CA GLU A 199 4.45 3.49 -10.23
C GLU A 199 4.10 4.89 -9.75
N GLU A 200 2.96 5.03 -9.06
CA GLU A 200 2.48 6.30 -8.52
C GLU A 200 1.68 6.07 -7.23
N ILE A 201 1.79 6.99 -6.30
CA ILE A 201 0.89 7.10 -5.13
C ILE A 201 0.12 8.39 -5.25
N GLN A 202 -1.20 8.28 -5.26
CA GLN A 202 -2.13 9.39 -5.27
C GLN A 202 -2.79 9.53 -3.90
N VAL A 203 -2.67 10.69 -3.29
CA VAL A 203 -3.32 11.02 -2.02
C VAL A 203 -4.36 12.10 -2.25
N GLN A 204 -5.61 11.78 -2.04
CA GLN A 204 -6.72 12.72 -2.11
C GLN A 204 -7.25 12.99 -0.71
N SER A 205 -7.17 14.22 -0.26
CA SER A 205 -7.53 14.62 1.12
C SER A 205 -8.83 15.43 1.21
N GLY A 206 -9.62 15.46 0.14
CA GLY A 206 -10.93 16.15 0.07
C GLY A 206 -11.45 16.20 -1.37
N GLY A 207 -12.72 16.52 -1.54
CA GLY A 207 -13.35 16.56 -2.85
C GLY A 207 -13.53 15.17 -3.47
N PHE A 208 -13.89 14.18 -2.66
CA PHE A 208 -14.09 12.80 -3.13
C PHE A 208 -15.26 12.70 -4.09
N ASN A 209 -15.08 11.92 -5.16
CA ASN A 209 -16.18 11.58 -6.05
C ASN A 209 -17.22 10.72 -5.34
N ALA A 210 -18.48 10.79 -5.79
CA ALA A 210 -19.60 10.05 -5.21
C ALA A 210 -19.46 8.51 -5.30
N GLU A 211 -18.56 8.02 -6.13
CA GLU A 211 -18.19 6.61 -6.27
C GLU A 211 -17.53 6.03 -5.01
N TYR A 212 -16.89 6.89 -4.21
CA TYR A 212 -16.20 6.47 -2.98
C TYR A 212 -17.15 6.54 -1.78
N GLY A 213 -17.83 5.43 -1.49
CA GLY A 213 -18.64 5.28 -0.28
C GLY A 213 -17.81 5.07 0.99
N ASN A 214 -18.35 5.44 2.16
CA ASN A 214 -17.75 5.21 3.49
C ASN A 214 -16.39 5.86 3.78
N ILE A 215 -15.92 6.80 2.97
CA ILE A 215 -14.65 7.49 3.13
C ILE A 215 -14.91 8.86 3.73
N ARG A 216 -14.18 9.22 4.80
CA ARG A 216 -14.36 10.49 5.50
C ARG A 216 -13.08 11.33 5.60
N SER A 217 -11.90 10.71 5.58
CA SER A 217 -10.62 11.39 5.82
C SER A 217 -9.80 11.56 4.58
N GLY A 218 -9.55 10.49 3.84
CA GLY A 218 -8.72 10.52 2.64
C GLY A 218 -8.79 9.25 1.82
N ILE A 219 -8.31 9.37 0.58
CA ILE A 219 -8.09 8.25 -0.33
C ILE A 219 -6.60 8.21 -0.64
N VAL A 220 -6.00 7.03 -0.47
CA VAL A 220 -4.66 6.72 -0.92
C VAL A 220 -4.77 5.66 -2.00
N ASN A 221 -4.51 6.01 -3.23
CA ASN A 221 -4.52 5.07 -4.34
C ASN A 221 -3.08 4.79 -4.78
N VAL A 222 -2.66 3.54 -4.62
CA VAL A 222 -1.34 3.05 -5.04
C VAL A 222 -1.51 2.40 -6.40
N ILE A 223 -0.89 3.00 -7.38
CA ILE A 223 -0.86 2.49 -8.75
C ILE A 223 0.41 1.68 -8.90
N THR A 224 0.25 0.50 -9.42
CA THR A 224 1.34 -0.45 -9.52
C THR A 224 1.88 -0.56 -10.92
N ALA A 225 3.19 -0.79 -11.01
CA ALA A 225 3.92 -0.94 -12.25
C ALA A 225 3.35 -2.06 -13.14
N GLU A 226 3.40 -1.80 -14.42
CA GLU A 226 3.11 -2.77 -15.48
C GLU A 226 4.41 -3.20 -16.18
N GLY A 227 4.43 -4.41 -16.72
CA GLY A 227 5.55 -4.85 -17.56
C GLY A 227 5.67 -3.99 -18.82
N SER A 228 6.88 -3.70 -19.25
CA SER A 228 7.11 -3.07 -20.56
C SER A 228 6.75 -4.01 -21.70
N ALA A 229 6.44 -3.47 -22.87
CA ALA A 229 6.12 -4.25 -24.06
C ALA A 229 7.38 -4.78 -24.79
N ASP A 230 8.51 -4.12 -24.63
CA ASP A 230 9.70 -4.28 -25.45
C ASP A 230 10.97 -4.63 -24.68
N HIS A 231 11.00 -4.43 -23.37
CA HIS A 231 12.16 -4.73 -22.53
C HIS A 231 11.79 -5.25 -21.15
N TYR A 232 12.73 -5.93 -20.51
CA TYR A 232 12.61 -6.33 -19.12
C TYR A 232 13.16 -5.24 -18.21
N LYS A 233 12.43 -4.96 -17.12
CA LYS A 233 12.87 -4.05 -16.07
C LYS A 233 12.76 -4.76 -14.73
N GLY A 234 13.73 -4.57 -13.85
CA GLY A 234 13.70 -5.12 -12.50
C GLY A 234 14.42 -4.22 -11.52
N SER A 235 14.00 -4.32 -10.28
CA SER A 235 14.62 -3.63 -9.13
C SER A 235 14.77 -4.58 -7.96
N LEU A 236 15.79 -4.38 -7.15
CA LEU A 236 16.07 -5.14 -5.94
C LEU A 236 16.55 -4.18 -4.87
N TYR A 237 15.83 -4.18 -3.75
CA TYR A 237 16.23 -3.47 -2.55
C TYR A 237 16.41 -4.47 -1.41
N TYR A 238 17.55 -4.43 -0.75
CA TYR A 238 17.84 -5.25 0.42
C TYR A 238 18.46 -4.42 1.51
N GLN A 239 17.85 -4.41 2.66
CA GLN A 239 18.34 -3.77 3.87
C GLN A 239 18.44 -4.80 4.98
N VAL A 240 19.52 -4.78 5.72
CA VAL A 240 19.76 -5.64 6.87
C VAL A 240 20.32 -4.85 8.02
N SER A 241 19.79 -5.07 9.22
CA SER A 241 20.37 -4.61 10.47
C SER A 241 20.87 -5.83 11.22
N PRO A 242 22.17 -5.94 11.49
CA PRO A 242 22.74 -7.07 12.21
C PRO A 242 22.04 -7.30 13.54
N ALA A 243 22.00 -8.56 13.96
CA ALA A 243 21.47 -8.91 15.28
C ALA A 243 22.25 -8.16 16.36
N ALA A 244 21.53 -7.45 17.21
CA ALA A 244 22.08 -6.74 18.35
C ALA A 244 21.00 -6.66 19.45
N PRO A 245 21.41 -6.53 20.73
CA PRO A 245 20.47 -6.17 21.78
C PRO A 245 19.78 -4.83 21.43
N LYS A 246 18.43 -4.83 21.40
CA LYS A 246 17.65 -3.62 21.12
C LYS A 246 17.32 -2.83 22.38
N HIS A 247 18.21 -2.88 23.37
CA HIS A 247 18.09 -2.18 24.64
C HIS A 247 19.43 -1.63 25.07
N TYR A 248 19.40 -0.64 25.93
CA TYR A 248 20.58 -0.11 26.59
C TYR A 248 20.65 -0.65 28.03
N GLY A 249 21.86 -0.93 28.51
CA GLY A 249 22.08 -1.38 29.89
C GLY A 249 21.84 -2.88 30.08
N ILE A 250 21.26 -3.21 31.22
CA ILE A 250 21.06 -4.60 31.67
C ILE A 250 20.06 -5.31 30.76
N SER A 251 20.34 -6.57 30.41
CA SER A 251 19.40 -7.39 29.63
C SER A 251 18.03 -7.48 30.31
N PRO A 252 16.92 -7.38 29.57
CA PRO A 252 15.57 -7.54 30.12
C PRO A 252 15.35 -8.87 30.86
N TYR A 253 16.20 -9.86 30.60
CA TYR A 253 16.16 -11.19 31.23
C TYR A 253 17.02 -11.32 32.47
N ASP A 254 17.82 -10.31 32.77
CA ASP A 254 18.58 -10.30 34.01
C ASP A 254 17.64 -10.08 35.20
N LYS A 255 17.88 -10.77 36.30
CA LYS A 255 17.06 -10.66 37.53
C LYS A 255 17.02 -9.25 38.08
N SER A 256 18.04 -8.45 37.80
CA SER A 256 18.12 -7.04 38.21
C SER A 256 17.51 -6.08 37.20
N SER A 257 16.99 -6.58 36.07
CA SER A 257 16.35 -5.77 35.07
C SER A 257 15.10 -5.05 35.61
N TYR A 258 14.73 -3.95 34.95
CA TYR A 258 13.48 -3.24 35.25
C TYR A 258 12.26 -4.16 35.27
N PHE A 259 12.19 -5.13 34.37
CA PHE A 259 11.02 -6.00 34.23
C PHE A 259 10.95 -7.13 35.24
N LEU A 260 12.06 -7.63 35.73
CA LEU A 260 12.11 -8.83 36.57
C LEU A 260 12.41 -8.53 38.03
N ARG A 261 13.05 -7.41 38.33
CA ARG A 261 13.53 -7.08 39.66
C ARG A 261 12.44 -7.09 40.73
N PRO A 262 11.25 -6.49 40.55
CA PRO A 262 10.19 -6.53 41.57
C PRO A 262 9.79 -7.95 42.00
N TYR A 263 9.89 -8.90 41.08
CA TYR A 263 9.43 -10.27 41.27
C TYR A 263 10.52 -11.25 41.73
N LEU A 264 11.78 -10.91 41.52
CA LEU A 264 12.94 -11.79 41.74
C LEU A 264 13.98 -11.25 42.73
N ASP A 265 13.90 -9.98 43.14
CA ASP A 265 14.75 -9.41 44.17
C ASP A 265 14.25 -9.89 45.54
N ASP A 266 15.03 -10.73 46.19
CA ASP A 266 14.64 -11.38 47.47
C ASP A 266 14.34 -10.38 48.59
N THR A 267 14.77 -9.12 48.46
CA THR A 267 14.51 -8.07 49.45
C THR A 267 13.06 -7.52 49.41
N VAL A 268 12.39 -7.64 48.28
CA VAL A 268 11.01 -7.13 48.07
C VAL A 268 10.06 -8.14 47.46
N ALA A 269 10.57 -9.17 46.77
CA ALA A 269 9.74 -10.09 46.02
C ALA A 269 8.70 -10.83 46.88
N TRP A 270 8.98 -11.09 48.14
CA TRP A 270 8.09 -11.79 49.06
C TRP A 270 7.14 -10.85 49.82
N SER A 271 7.64 -9.71 50.28
CA SER A 271 6.89 -8.74 51.08
C SER A 271 6.21 -7.62 50.32
N GLY A 272 6.57 -7.49 49.02
CA GLY A 272 6.10 -6.41 48.17
C GLY A 272 7.08 -5.24 48.06
N THR A 273 6.98 -4.50 46.97
CA THR A 273 7.87 -3.35 46.68
C THR A 273 7.64 -2.20 47.65
N ASP A 274 6.44 -2.05 48.23
CA ASP A 274 6.12 -1.02 49.21
C ASP A 274 6.49 -1.40 50.64
N ASN A 275 6.61 -2.69 50.92
CA ASN A 275 6.84 -3.24 52.25
C ASN A 275 8.24 -3.84 52.42
N GLY A 276 9.06 -3.80 51.37
CA GLY A 276 10.41 -4.33 51.38
C GLY A 276 11.46 -3.28 51.77
N SER A 277 12.71 -3.62 51.52
CA SER A 277 13.87 -2.82 51.90
C SER A 277 14.29 -1.77 50.84
N TRP A 278 13.52 -1.56 49.83
CA TRP A 278 13.80 -0.52 48.85
C TRP A 278 13.50 0.88 49.42
N ASP A 279 14.41 1.82 49.14
CA ASP A 279 14.16 3.24 49.43
C ASP A 279 13.11 3.82 48.52
N GLU A 280 12.61 5.00 48.85
CA GLU A 280 11.54 5.69 48.13
C GLU A 280 11.89 6.00 46.67
N TYR A 281 13.17 6.35 46.40
CA TYR A 281 13.65 6.63 45.03
C TYR A 281 13.61 5.38 44.17
N THR A 282 14.10 4.26 44.67
CA THR A 282 14.08 2.97 43.98
C THR A 282 12.65 2.50 43.74
N ARG A 283 11.76 2.59 44.73
CA ARG A 283 10.33 2.22 44.59
C ARG A 283 9.62 2.96 43.45
N ARG A 284 9.91 4.24 43.31
CA ARG A 284 9.29 5.07 42.25
C ARG A 284 9.73 4.67 40.83
N GLN A 285 10.81 3.92 40.67
CA GLN A 285 11.33 3.50 39.36
C GLN A 285 10.69 2.22 38.84
N TYR A 286 10.03 1.46 39.72
CA TYR A 286 9.48 0.15 39.36
C TYR A 286 7.97 0.11 39.58
N ALA A 287 7.32 -0.83 38.91
CA ALA A 287 5.93 -1.09 39.16
C ALA A 287 5.71 -1.63 40.58
N THR A 288 4.58 -1.24 41.20
CA THR A 288 4.20 -1.74 42.51
C THR A 288 3.81 -3.21 42.42
N PHE A 289 4.43 -4.02 43.25
CA PHE A 289 4.12 -5.44 43.40
C PHE A 289 3.82 -5.74 44.86
N ALA A 290 2.65 -6.37 45.15
CA ALA A 290 2.22 -6.68 46.51
C ALA A 290 3.07 -7.77 47.20
N GLY A 291 3.89 -8.48 46.45
CA GLY A 291 4.72 -9.57 46.95
C GLY A 291 4.09 -10.94 46.76
N TRP A 292 4.93 -11.99 46.71
CA TRP A 292 4.48 -13.33 46.51
C TRP A 292 3.64 -13.85 47.68
N ASN A 293 3.85 -13.37 48.90
CA ASN A 293 3.06 -13.79 50.07
C ASN A 293 1.57 -13.38 49.92
N GLU A 294 1.27 -12.33 49.19
CA GLU A 294 -0.11 -11.90 48.87
C GLU A 294 -0.71 -12.66 47.68
N ARG A 295 0.12 -13.39 46.92
CA ARG A 295 -0.27 -14.14 45.70
C ARG A 295 -0.59 -15.61 45.97
N ASN A 296 -0.96 -15.94 47.16
CA ASN A 296 -1.49 -17.27 47.44
C ASN A 296 -2.96 -17.40 47.02
N ASN A 297 -3.35 -18.54 46.48
CA ASN A 297 -4.76 -18.83 46.19
C ASN A 297 -5.17 -20.11 46.95
N PRO A 298 -5.73 -19.95 48.14
CA PRO A 298 -6.12 -21.09 48.98
C PRO A 298 -7.16 -22.01 48.31
N LEU A 299 -8.05 -21.42 47.47
CA LEU A 299 -9.09 -22.17 46.75
C LEU A 299 -8.51 -23.05 45.65
N ALA A 300 -7.39 -22.68 45.06
CA ALA A 300 -6.69 -23.44 44.04
C ALA A 300 -5.55 -24.32 44.65
N GLY A 301 -5.34 -24.28 45.99
CA GLY A 301 -4.24 -24.96 46.63
C GLY A 301 -2.85 -24.47 46.28
N MET A 302 -2.77 -23.25 45.71
CA MET A 302 -1.51 -22.64 45.26
C MET A 302 -0.83 -21.93 46.43
N THR A 303 0.39 -22.30 46.75
CA THR A 303 1.23 -21.60 47.72
C THR A 303 1.96 -20.43 47.02
N SER A 304 2.43 -19.46 47.81
CA SER A 304 3.24 -18.33 47.33
C SER A 304 4.47 -18.83 46.54
N THR A 305 5.13 -19.87 47.02
CA THR A 305 6.27 -20.50 46.34
C THR A 305 5.86 -21.11 45.00
N ALA A 306 4.71 -21.80 44.95
CA ALA A 306 4.21 -22.38 43.71
C ALA A 306 3.83 -21.29 42.70
N ALA A 307 3.24 -20.19 43.14
CA ALA A 307 2.91 -19.05 42.32
C ALA A 307 4.16 -18.41 41.71
N GLN A 308 5.22 -18.21 42.51
CA GLN A 308 6.49 -17.71 42.01
C GLN A 308 7.14 -18.67 41.01
N GLN A 309 7.13 -19.98 41.30
CA GLN A 309 7.70 -20.98 40.42
C GLN A 309 6.96 -21.09 39.10
N GLN A 310 5.62 -21.00 39.13
CA GLN A 310 4.81 -20.93 37.91
C GLN A 310 5.17 -19.69 37.11
N TRP A 311 5.26 -18.54 37.75
CA TRP A 311 5.62 -17.29 37.10
C TRP A 311 7.03 -17.36 36.47
N ILE A 312 8.03 -17.84 37.18
CA ILE A 312 9.40 -18.08 36.66
C ILE A 312 9.36 -19.01 35.45
N TRP A 313 8.56 -20.05 35.49
CA TRP A 313 8.44 -21.00 34.40
C TRP A 313 7.77 -20.38 33.17
N GLU A 314 6.74 -19.59 33.36
CA GLU A 314 6.05 -18.88 32.29
C GLU A 314 6.95 -17.79 31.63
N HIS A 315 7.85 -17.20 32.40
CA HIS A 315 8.79 -16.16 31.99
C HIS A 315 10.22 -16.64 31.74
N ARG A 316 10.42 -17.96 31.63
CA ARG A 316 11.73 -18.60 31.48
C ARG A 316 12.47 -18.32 30.17
N ARG A 317 12.07 -17.37 29.40
CA ARG A 317 12.77 -16.98 28.19
C ARG A 317 14.07 -16.30 28.57
N SER A 318 15.14 -16.69 27.92
CA SER A 318 16.48 -16.17 28.20
C SER A 318 17.17 -15.77 26.90
N GLY A 319 18.02 -14.74 27.03
CA GLY A 319 18.87 -14.27 25.98
C GLY A 319 18.26 -13.19 25.11
N ASP A 320 19.14 -12.48 24.42
CA ASP A 320 18.79 -11.46 23.45
C ASP A 320 18.43 -12.10 22.10
N ILE A 321 17.73 -11.35 21.28
CA ILE A 321 17.44 -11.77 19.92
C ILE A 321 18.74 -11.84 19.13
N THR A 322 19.03 -13.00 18.55
CA THR A 322 20.23 -13.28 17.77
C THR A 322 20.01 -13.26 16.26
N LYS A 323 18.79 -12.91 15.83
CA LYS A 323 18.42 -12.82 14.42
C LYS A 323 18.48 -11.39 13.94
N PRO A 324 18.93 -11.13 12.69
CA PRO A 324 18.92 -9.79 12.12
C PRO A 324 17.52 -9.33 11.76
N ASP A 325 17.32 -8.00 11.73
CA ASP A 325 16.21 -7.42 11.01
C ASP A 325 16.56 -7.32 9.54
N HIS A 326 15.59 -7.51 8.66
CA HIS A 326 15.82 -7.28 7.24
C HIS A 326 14.55 -6.90 6.48
N THR A 327 14.74 -6.20 5.40
CA THR A 327 13.73 -5.92 4.38
C THR A 327 14.30 -6.31 3.03
N LEU A 328 13.58 -7.16 2.32
CA LEU A 328 13.82 -7.51 0.92
C LEU A 328 12.62 -7.03 0.11
N ASP A 329 12.87 -6.24 -0.91
CA ASP A 329 11.83 -5.76 -1.84
C ASP A 329 12.36 -5.91 -3.27
N MET A 330 11.62 -6.62 -4.11
CA MET A 330 12.02 -6.86 -5.49
C MET A 330 10.84 -6.80 -6.43
N GLY A 331 11.10 -6.29 -7.62
CA GLY A 331 10.15 -6.25 -8.72
C GLY A 331 10.82 -6.64 -10.04
N PHE A 332 10.09 -7.35 -10.88
CA PHE A 332 10.55 -7.73 -12.21
C PHE A 332 9.37 -7.83 -13.17
N GLY A 333 9.53 -7.28 -14.36
CA GLY A 333 8.47 -7.33 -15.37
C GLY A 333 8.98 -7.11 -16.78
N GLY A 334 8.10 -7.39 -17.73
CA GLY A 334 8.40 -7.26 -19.16
C GLY A 334 7.43 -8.03 -20.06
N PRO A 335 7.79 -8.22 -21.34
CA PRO A 335 6.97 -8.95 -22.28
C PRO A 335 7.03 -10.47 -22.02
N ILE A 336 5.97 -11.18 -22.37
CA ILE A 336 5.98 -12.66 -22.39
C ILE A 336 6.46 -13.12 -23.78
N PRO A 337 7.56 -13.88 -23.88
CA PRO A 337 8.08 -14.34 -25.14
C PRO A 337 7.04 -15.11 -25.98
N GLY A 338 6.86 -14.71 -27.21
CA GLY A 338 5.88 -15.33 -28.12
C GLY A 338 4.45 -14.81 -28.01
N LEU A 339 4.18 -13.92 -27.05
CA LEU A 339 2.88 -13.29 -26.82
C LEU A 339 3.06 -11.78 -26.63
N SER A 340 3.30 -11.05 -27.71
CA SER A 340 3.63 -9.62 -27.70
C SER A 340 2.56 -8.73 -27.05
N SER A 341 1.31 -9.18 -27.04
CA SER A 341 0.20 -8.48 -26.42
C SER A 341 0.06 -8.76 -24.91
N LEU A 342 0.84 -9.69 -24.34
CA LEU A 342 0.78 -10.06 -22.95
C LEU A 342 2.06 -9.64 -22.21
N ARG A 343 1.89 -8.90 -21.14
CA ARG A 343 2.97 -8.39 -20.28
C ARG A 343 2.74 -8.81 -18.85
N PHE A 344 3.80 -8.96 -18.09
CA PHE A 344 3.72 -9.28 -16.67
C PHE A 344 4.57 -8.36 -15.83
N PHE A 345 4.18 -8.21 -14.58
CA PHE A 345 5.00 -7.65 -13.51
C PHE A 345 4.79 -8.47 -12.24
N ILE A 346 5.87 -9.00 -11.70
CA ILE A 346 5.88 -9.72 -10.43
C ILE A 346 6.65 -8.90 -9.40
N SER A 347 6.12 -8.81 -8.19
CA SER A 347 6.82 -8.20 -7.07
C SER A 347 6.74 -9.09 -5.83
N PHE A 348 7.78 -9.00 -5.02
CA PHE A 348 7.90 -9.71 -3.75
C PHE A 348 8.49 -8.76 -2.71
N ARG A 349 7.88 -8.73 -1.52
CA ARG A 349 8.40 -8.04 -0.36
C ARG A 349 8.41 -8.98 0.84
N GLU A 350 9.52 -9.01 1.53
CA GLU A 350 9.67 -9.66 2.83
C GLU A 350 10.23 -8.63 3.82
N GLU A 351 9.64 -8.61 5.01
CA GLU A 351 10.09 -7.77 6.11
C GLU A 351 10.13 -8.59 7.39
N LYS A 352 11.23 -8.50 8.12
CA LYS A 352 11.38 -9.10 9.44
C LYS A 352 11.96 -8.07 10.39
N GLU A 353 11.28 -7.85 11.48
CA GLU A 353 11.71 -6.99 12.57
C GLU A 353 11.62 -7.75 13.89
N MET A 354 12.78 -7.94 14.53
CA MET A 354 12.84 -8.64 15.81
C MET A 354 12.38 -7.72 16.94
N PHE A 355 11.66 -8.28 17.90
CA PHE A 355 11.24 -7.52 19.08
C PHE A 355 12.43 -7.21 19.99
N VAL A 356 12.26 -6.18 20.84
CA VAL A 356 13.24 -5.89 21.90
C VAL A 356 13.27 -7.02 22.91
N ILE A 357 12.09 -7.57 23.21
CA ILE A 357 11.89 -8.66 24.18
C ILE A 357 11.25 -9.83 23.41
N PRO A 358 11.82 -11.04 23.43
CA PRO A 358 11.16 -12.19 22.82
C PRO A 358 9.88 -12.53 23.58
N LEU A 359 8.79 -12.55 22.83
CA LEU A 359 7.47 -12.93 23.31
C LEU A 359 7.18 -14.40 22.89
N SER A 360 5.95 -14.71 22.55
CA SER A 360 5.60 -15.99 21.96
C SER A 360 6.19 -16.18 20.56
N ARG A 361 6.58 -15.08 19.90
CA ARG A 361 7.41 -15.02 18.68
C ARG A 361 8.61 -14.11 18.93
N ASP A 362 9.66 -14.29 18.15
CA ASP A 362 10.87 -13.47 18.24
C ASP A 362 10.68 -12.08 17.65
N GLY A 363 9.71 -11.91 16.75
CA GLY A 363 9.50 -10.66 16.06
C GLY A 363 8.27 -10.66 15.17
N TYR A 364 8.09 -9.54 14.47
CA TYR A 364 7.18 -9.37 13.36
C TYR A 364 7.82 -9.90 12.07
N SER A 365 7.03 -10.56 11.25
CA SER A 365 7.41 -10.87 9.87
C SER A 365 6.22 -10.72 8.94
N SER A 366 6.47 -10.18 7.76
CA SER A 366 5.48 -10.12 6.69
C SER A 366 6.11 -10.52 5.37
N ASN A 367 5.34 -11.17 4.52
CA ASN A 367 5.68 -11.33 3.13
C ASN A 367 4.47 -11.02 2.24
N SER A 368 4.72 -10.52 1.06
CA SER A 368 3.70 -10.31 0.05
C SER A 368 4.26 -10.59 -1.34
N THR A 369 3.50 -11.32 -2.12
CA THR A 369 3.79 -11.61 -3.53
C THR A 369 2.64 -11.10 -4.36
N ARG A 370 2.96 -10.40 -5.43
CA ARG A 370 1.97 -9.90 -6.37
C ARG A 370 2.38 -10.22 -7.80
N LEU A 371 1.40 -10.61 -8.61
CA LEU A 371 1.54 -10.78 -10.06
C LEU A 371 0.48 -9.92 -10.75
N LYS A 372 0.91 -9.02 -11.62
CA LYS A 372 0.05 -8.26 -12.54
C LYS A 372 0.27 -8.75 -13.97
N LEU A 373 -0.81 -9.08 -14.63
CA LEU A 373 -0.84 -9.47 -16.04
C LEU A 373 -1.65 -8.44 -16.82
N ASN A 374 -1.08 -7.95 -17.90
CA ASN A 374 -1.74 -7.00 -18.80
C ASN A 374 -1.83 -7.63 -20.17
N TYR A 375 -3.05 -7.84 -20.66
CA TYR A 375 -3.32 -8.41 -21.95
C TYR A 375 -4.03 -7.39 -22.85
N GLU A 376 -3.35 -6.94 -23.88
CA GLU A 376 -3.90 -6.07 -24.93
C GLU A 376 -4.53 -6.96 -26.01
N ILE A 377 -5.84 -7.20 -25.88
CA ILE A 377 -6.61 -8.02 -26.80
C ILE A 377 -6.66 -7.34 -28.18
N SER A 378 -6.81 -6.01 -28.17
CA SER A 378 -6.76 -5.15 -29.34
C SER A 378 -6.38 -3.73 -28.91
N PRO A 379 -6.10 -2.78 -29.83
CA PRO A 379 -5.84 -1.38 -29.48
C PRO A 379 -6.96 -0.70 -28.65
N HIS A 380 -8.17 -1.28 -28.69
CA HIS A 380 -9.35 -0.76 -27.99
C HIS A 380 -9.77 -1.62 -26.78
N GLN A 381 -9.07 -2.74 -26.52
CA GLN A 381 -9.50 -3.70 -25.49
C GLN A 381 -8.31 -4.15 -24.66
N LYS A 382 -8.38 -3.92 -23.37
CA LYS A 382 -7.36 -4.29 -22.39
C LYS A 382 -7.97 -5.09 -21.26
N LEU A 383 -7.33 -6.19 -20.90
CA LEU A 383 -7.64 -7.01 -19.72
C LEU A 383 -6.44 -6.94 -18.76
N VAL A 384 -6.73 -6.63 -17.52
CA VAL A 384 -5.73 -6.62 -16.43
C VAL A 384 -6.16 -7.63 -15.37
N ALA A 385 -5.24 -8.48 -14.96
CA ALA A 385 -5.41 -9.38 -13.83
C ALA A 385 -4.36 -9.11 -12.78
N ASN A 386 -4.79 -8.93 -11.53
CA ASN A 386 -3.93 -8.83 -10.36
C ASN A 386 -4.15 -10.01 -9.43
N LEU A 387 -3.08 -10.63 -9.01
CA LEU A 387 -3.05 -11.67 -7.99
C LEU A 387 -2.18 -11.19 -6.84
N LEU A 388 -2.72 -11.21 -5.63
CA LEU A 388 -1.99 -10.85 -4.41
C LEU A 388 -2.10 -11.99 -3.41
N TYR A 389 -0.97 -12.36 -2.85
CA TYR A 389 -0.90 -13.21 -1.67
C TYR A 389 0.00 -12.55 -0.63
N ALA A 390 -0.46 -12.46 0.60
CA ALA A 390 0.30 -11.87 1.68
C ALA A 390 0.10 -12.63 3.00
N GLU A 391 1.16 -12.68 3.79
CA GLU A 391 1.16 -13.24 5.14
C GLU A 391 1.77 -12.25 6.11
N GLU A 392 1.20 -12.18 7.30
CA GLU A 392 1.77 -11.44 8.41
C GLU A 392 1.77 -12.33 9.66
N HIS A 393 2.89 -12.37 10.35
CA HIS A 393 3.08 -13.14 11.57
C HIS A 393 3.63 -12.25 12.66
N SER A 394 2.96 -12.19 13.78
CA SER A 394 3.36 -11.44 14.95
C SER A 394 2.70 -11.99 16.21
N VAL A 395 2.60 -11.17 17.21
CA VAL A 395 1.84 -11.43 18.42
C VAL A 395 0.65 -10.48 18.48
N ASN A 396 -0.39 -10.89 19.17
CA ASN A 396 -1.58 -10.06 19.36
C ASN A 396 -1.26 -8.93 20.35
N GLU A 397 -1.59 -7.70 19.98
CA GLU A 397 -1.46 -6.52 20.83
C GLU A 397 -2.50 -6.50 21.95
N ALA A 398 -3.67 -7.05 21.70
CA ALA A 398 -4.83 -6.87 22.55
C ALA A 398 -5.10 -8.08 23.46
N ASN A 399 -5.74 -7.80 24.57
CA ASN A 399 -6.36 -8.81 25.38
C ASN A 399 -7.48 -9.51 24.58
N TRP A 400 -7.41 -10.82 24.46
CA TRP A 400 -8.38 -11.64 23.75
C TRP A 400 -9.84 -11.45 24.24
N THR A 401 -10.04 -10.94 25.46
CA THR A 401 -11.37 -10.69 26.01
C THR A 401 -12.00 -9.37 25.58
N THR A 402 -11.20 -8.40 25.13
CA THR A 402 -11.66 -7.05 24.84
C THR A 402 -11.64 -6.70 23.35
N VAL A 403 -10.76 -7.33 22.57
CA VAL A 403 -10.62 -7.06 21.14
C VAL A 403 -10.44 -8.38 20.38
N PRO A 404 -11.56 -9.02 19.97
CA PRO A 404 -11.50 -10.28 19.23
C PRO A 404 -10.77 -10.18 17.90
N GLU A 405 -10.57 -8.98 17.39
CA GLU A 405 -10.01 -8.71 16.07
C GLU A 405 -8.48 -8.59 16.08
N GLY A 406 -7.84 -8.60 17.24
CA GLY A 406 -6.40 -8.59 17.47
C GLY A 406 -5.60 -7.73 16.50
N ASN A 407 -5.01 -6.67 16.99
CA ASN A 407 -4.03 -5.93 16.21
C ASN A 407 -2.69 -6.66 16.30
N LEU A 408 -2.01 -6.79 15.16
CA LEU A 408 -0.64 -7.27 15.13
C LEU A 408 0.31 -6.20 15.63
N LEU A 409 1.14 -6.55 16.61
CA LEU A 409 2.26 -5.70 17.00
C LEU A 409 3.24 -5.63 15.83
N ARG A 410 3.50 -4.41 15.39
CA ARG A 410 4.51 -4.09 14.39
C ARG A 410 5.59 -3.26 15.05
N GLY A 411 6.82 -3.69 14.84
CA GLY A 411 7.98 -2.98 15.34
C GLY A 411 8.33 -3.27 16.80
N SER A 412 9.62 -3.27 17.06
CA SER A 412 10.18 -3.47 18.38
C SER A 412 9.79 -2.39 19.37
N TYR A 413 9.61 -1.15 18.90
CA TYR A 413 9.24 0.00 19.72
C TYR A 413 7.85 -0.17 20.37
N ASN A 414 6.87 -0.68 19.63
CA ASN A 414 5.52 -0.90 20.15
C ASN A 414 5.51 -1.93 21.28
N VAL A 415 6.31 -3.00 21.14
CA VAL A 415 6.47 -3.99 22.20
C VAL A 415 7.07 -3.36 23.47
N ALA A 416 8.10 -2.52 23.31
CA ALA A 416 8.74 -1.86 24.45
C ALA A 416 7.78 -0.91 25.19
N ASN A 417 6.91 -0.21 24.47
CA ASN A 417 5.94 0.71 25.09
C ASN A 417 4.79 -0.02 25.80
N LEU A 418 4.44 -1.21 25.38
CA LEU A 418 3.40 -2.03 25.98
C LEU A 418 3.90 -2.90 27.11
N ALA A 419 5.22 -2.91 27.35
CA ALA A 419 5.87 -3.70 28.39
C ALA A 419 5.60 -3.13 29.79
N THR A 420 4.34 -3.16 30.20
CA THR A 420 3.94 -2.93 31.59
C THR A 420 3.77 -4.28 32.30
N ASP A 421 3.95 -4.31 33.62
CA ASP A 421 3.80 -5.52 34.44
C ASP A 421 2.50 -6.27 34.16
N ALA A 422 1.41 -5.52 34.02
CA ALA A 422 0.08 -6.10 33.83
C ALA A 422 -0.06 -6.83 32.48
N VAL A 423 0.75 -6.45 31.50
CA VAL A 423 0.60 -6.91 30.11
C VAL A 423 1.62 -7.97 29.74
N LEU A 424 2.90 -7.76 30.08
CA LEU A 424 3.98 -8.69 29.73
C LEU A 424 3.84 -10.08 30.33
N PHE A 425 3.23 -10.16 31.49
CA PHE A 425 3.25 -11.36 32.33
C PHE A 425 1.88 -12.01 32.50
N THR A 426 0.87 -11.48 31.82
CA THR A 426 -0.46 -12.10 31.87
C THR A 426 -0.58 -13.21 30.84
N PRO A 427 -0.93 -14.44 31.23
CA PRO A 427 -1.17 -15.54 30.30
C PRO A 427 -2.20 -15.14 29.23
N GLY A 428 -1.88 -15.44 27.97
CA GLY A 428 -2.75 -15.10 26.85
C GLY A 428 -2.50 -13.73 26.18
N TYR A 429 -1.79 -12.82 26.84
CA TYR A 429 -1.26 -11.64 26.18
C TYR A 429 -0.14 -12.04 25.22
N PHE A 430 0.00 -11.30 24.12
CA PHE A 430 1.00 -11.56 23.10
C PHE A 430 0.96 -13.00 22.55
N SER A 431 -0.22 -13.58 22.46
CA SER A 431 -0.39 -14.88 21.81
C SER A 431 0.02 -14.79 20.34
N PRO A 432 0.61 -15.86 19.76
CA PRO A 432 0.96 -15.89 18.35
C PRO A 432 -0.26 -15.61 17.47
N TYR A 433 -0.12 -14.71 16.53
CA TYR A 433 -1.17 -14.34 15.59
C TYR A 433 -0.64 -14.34 14.17
N SER A 434 -1.46 -14.78 13.23
CA SER A 434 -1.11 -14.81 11.81
C SER A 434 -2.30 -14.35 10.98
N ILE A 435 -2.00 -13.55 9.95
CA ILE A 435 -2.99 -13.11 8.97
C ILE A 435 -2.52 -13.58 7.61
N TYR A 436 -3.43 -14.20 6.87
CA TYR A 436 -3.23 -14.64 5.49
C TYR A 436 -4.22 -13.90 4.61
N ARG A 437 -3.74 -13.34 3.51
CA ARG A 437 -4.59 -12.63 2.55
C ARG A 437 -4.36 -13.15 1.16
N GLY A 438 -5.44 -13.52 0.51
CA GLY A 438 -5.45 -13.87 -0.91
C GLY A 438 -6.42 -12.96 -1.66
N ARG A 439 -6.02 -12.48 -2.84
CA ARG A 439 -6.85 -11.58 -3.63
C ARG A 439 -6.64 -11.79 -5.12
N VAL A 440 -7.72 -11.70 -5.86
CA VAL A 440 -7.76 -11.70 -7.32
C VAL A 440 -8.62 -10.53 -7.77
N ASP A 441 -8.06 -9.67 -8.60
CA ASP A 441 -8.75 -8.54 -9.19
C ASP A 441 -8.66 -8.65 -10.72
N LEU A 442 -9.76 -8.39 -11.41
CA LEU A 442 -9.86 -8.39 -12.86
C LEU A 442 -10.47 -7.07 -13.32
N SER A 443 -9.85 -6.42 -14.28
CA SER A 443 -10.38 -5.23 -14.95
C SER A 443 -10.36 -5.45 -16.45
N TYR A 444 -11.50 -5.27 -17.10
CA TYR A 444 -11.64 -5.27 -18.55
C TYR A 444 -12.09 -3.89 -19.02
N ASN A 445 -11.29 -3.30 -19.87
CA ASN A 445 -11.51 -1.97 -20.41
C ASN A 445 -11.75 -2.06 -21.93
N HIS A 446 -12.81 -1.40 -22.41
CA HIS A 446 -13.18 -1.40 -23.84
C HIS A 446 -13.54 0.02 -24.30
N MET A 447 -12.74 0.56 -25.23
CA MET A 447 -13.02 1.81 -25.93
C MET A 447 -14.00 1.56 -27.07
N LEU A 448 -15.17 2.15 -27.00
CA LEU A 448 -16.21 2.04 -28.03
C LEU A 448 -16.00 3.09 -29.14
N SER A 449 -15.50 4.26 -28.78
CA SER A 449 -15.15 5.35 -29.68
C SER A 449 -14.02 6.21 -29.06
N SER A 450 -13.59 7.28 -29.72
CA SER A 450 -12.65 8.26 -29.16
C SER A 450 -13.15 8.90 -27.86
N ASP A 451 -14.46 8.97 -27.66
CA ASP A 451 -15.12 9.72 -26.57
C ASP A 451 -15.87 8.85 -25.58
N SER A 452 -15.95 7.53 -25.85
CA SER A 452 -16.71 6.64 -25.00
C SER A 452 -15.98 5.31 -24.75
N TYR A 453 -15.99 4.89 -23.51
CA TYR A 453 -15.49 3.59 -23.07
C TYR A 453 -16.32 3.05 -21.93
N PHE A 454 -16.19 1.76 -21.67
CA PHE A 454 -16.65 1.16 -20.43
C PHE A 454 -15.55 0.31 -19.80
N GLU A 455 -15.63 0.17 -18.50
CA GLU A 455 -14.76 -0.68 -17.70
C GLU A 455 -15.62 -1.64 -16.87
N ILE A 456 -15.20 -2.90 -16.81
CA ILE A 456 -15.79 -3.92 -15.94
C ILE A 456 -14.73 -4.34 -14.94
N ILE A 457 -15.05 -4.20 -13.67
CA ILE A 457 -14.16 -4.52 -12.56
C ILE A 457 -14.77 -5.64 -11.73
N ALA A 458 -14.01 -6.68 -11.45
CA ALA A 458 -14.37 -7.76 -10.56
C ALA A 458 -13.27 -7.98 -9.52
N GLN A 459 -13.66 -8.08 -8.26
CA GLN A 459 -12.74 -8.28 -7.15
C GLN A 459 -13.20 -9.43 -6.28
N TYR A 460 -12.27 -10.30 -5.93
CA TYR A 460 -12.46 -11.33 -4.92
C TYR A 460 -11.28 -11.35 -3.96
N GLY A 461 -11.54 -11.28 -2.67
CA GLY A 461 -10.51 -11.32 -1.64
C GLY A 461 -10.97 -12.12 -0.42
N ARG A 462 -10.00 -12.72 0.25
CA ARG A 462 -10.17 -13.41 1.53
C ARG A 462 -9.03 -13.04 2.48
N THR A 463 -9.40 -12.76 3.71
CA THR A 463 -8.49 -12.59 4.85
C THR A 463 -8.75 -13.65 5.88
#